data_0237075370624f423610eefece4c2c6a
#
_entry.id   0237075370624f423610eefece4c2c6a
#
_cell.length_a   1.000
_cell.length_b   1.000
_cell.length_c   1.000
_cell.angle_alpha   90.00
_cell.angle_beta   90.00
_cell.angle_gamma   90.00
#
_symmetry.space_group_name_H-M   'P 1'
#
loop_
_entity.id
_entity.type
_entity.pdbx_description
1 polymer ?
#
loop_
_entity_poly.entity_id
_entity_poly.type
_entity_poly.pdbx_seq_one_letter_code
_entity_poly.pdbx_strand_id
1 'polypeptide(L)'
;MSWDWRFCSLVRLLLTFCLVTAFVQVVSAQDAVRSSDLKPGARLILKFPELPQSLYAMQSGKEATTQLYVALPENYSPDRKYPLFVFLYGGHGGPGAGPGRGREIMENKDCFFVNLPLFKKQIDADGPFKGLLISPENDGDVICKAYSAMFKKIYETIPNIDTRHNIIGGMSNGAHSVVTMFEHGDSYLMGLFQNLILIEGGFNYVKIFSRYQGKGMLYLYGDYAGQDDWTGRKMREDLPKFMKKFAESAATYHLDATGIVMANTGHDMPTRFNVDVMNWVLKQLAKS
;
A
#
# COMPACT_ATOMS: atom_id res chain seq x y z
N MET A 1 -68.71 27.77 -2.09
CA MET A 1 -67.30 28.10 -1.82
C MET A 1 -66.50 26.85 -2.11
N SER A 2 -65.94 26.79 -3.32
CA SER A 2 -65.08 25.66 -3.76
C SER A 2 -63.60 25.98 -3.44
N TRP A 3 -62.99 25.27 -2.54
CA TRP A 3 -61.56 25.42 -2.21
C TRP A 3 -60.74 24.72 -3.29
N ASP A 4 -59.81 25.49 -3.88
CA ASP A 4 -59.00 25.08 -5.01
C ASP A 4 -57.91 24.11 -4.57
N TRP A 5 -58.06 22.83 -4.86
CA TRP A 5 -57.16 21.72 -4.53
C TRP A 5 -55.78 21.83 -5.19
N ARG A 6 -55.60 22.73 -6.12
CA ARG A 6 -54.32 22.92 -6.84
C ARG A 6 -53.26 23.64 -6.02
N PHE A 7 -53.67 24.48 -5.05
CA PHE A 7 -52.71 25.17 -4.19
C PHE A 7 -52.04 24.27 -3.16
N CYS A 8 -52.73 23.28 -2.64
CA CYS A 8 -52.18 22.32 -1.67
C CYS A 8 -51.11 21.38 -2.29
N SER A 9 -51.25 21.07 -3.58
CA SER A 9 -50.28 20.18 -4.25
C SER A 9 -48.93 20.87 -4.53
N LEU A 10 -48.96 22.17 -4.86
CA LEU A 10 -47.73 22.94 -5.14
C LEU A 10 -46.89 23.17 -3.87
N VAL A 11 -47.57 23.46 -2.75
CA VAL A 11 -46.87 23.65 -1.46
C VAL A 11 -46.26 22.35 -0.94
N ARG A 12 -46.91 21.19 -1.14
CA ARG A 12 -46.35 19.87 -0.81
C ARG A 12 -45.16 19.52 -1.68
N LEU A 13 -45.20 19.85 -2.99
CA LEU A 13 -44.10 19.58 -3.91
C LEU A 13 -42.85 20.43 -3.56
N LEU A 14 -43.06 21.72 -3.23
CA LEU A 14 -41.99 22.62 -2.83
C LEU A 14 -41.35 22.22 -1.46
N LEU A 15 -42.18 21.80 -0.49
CA LEU A 15 -41.66 21.30 0.80
C LEU A 15 -40.89 19.97 0.66
N THR A 16 -41.34 19.09 -0.23
CA THR A 16 -40.63 17.83 -0.50
C THR A 16 -39.31 18.08 -1.23
N PHE A 17 -39.28 19.06 -2.15
CA PHE A 17 -38.06 19.43 -2.86
C PHE A 17 -37.04 20.13 -1.95
N CYS A 18 -37.46 20.99 -1.02
CA CYS A 18 -36.60 21.61 -0.03
C CYS A 18 -36.07 20.59 1.00
N LEU A 19 -36.84 19.56 1.36
CA LEU A 19 -36.37 18.50 2.24
C LEU A 19 -35.36 17.55 1.57
N VAL A 20 -35.52 17.27 0.28
CA VAL A 20 -34.60 16.43 -0.49
C VAL A 20 -33.29 17.17 -0.78
N THR A 21 -33.30 18.49 -1.02
CA THR A 21 -32.09 19.28 -1.19
C THR A 21 -31.34 19.55 0.13
N ALA A 22 -32.04 19.55 1.27
CA ALA A 22 -31.38 19.65 2.59
C ALA A 22 -30.73 18.36 3.04
N PHE A 23 -31.14 17.20 2.51
CA PHE A 23 -30.50 15.88 2.87
C PHE A 23 -29.30 15.53 2.00
N VAL A 24 -29.02 16.25 0.92
CA VAL A 24 -27.84 16.00 0.06
C VAL A 24 -26.60 16.77 0.53
N GLN A 25 -26.69 17.61 1.55
CA GLN A 25 -25.54 18.37 2.09
C GLN A 25 -24.99 17.87 3.44
N VAL A 26 -25.28 16.65 3.85
CA VAL A 26 -24.48 15.97 4.86
C VAL A 26 -23.56 14.95 4.17
N VAL A 27 -22.87 15.39 3.13
CA VAL A 27 -21.57 14.80 2.80
C VAL A 27 -20.62 15.32 3.87
N SER A 28 -20.25 14.42 4.77
CA SER A 28 -19.26 14.63 5.80
C SER A 28 -18.13 15.45 5.18
N ALA A 29 -17.93 16.66 5.69
CA ALA A 29 -16.68 17.36 5.48
C ALA A 29 -15.61 16.44 6.01
N GLN A 30 -14.97 15.67 5.12
CA GLN A 30 -13.74 14.99 5.42
C GLN A 30 -12.83 16.11 5.91
N ASP A 31 -12.27 16.00 7.11
CA ASP A 31 -11.33 16.98 7.61
C ASP A 31 -10.19 17.05 6.59
N ALA A 32 -10.28 18.03 5.68
CA ALA A 32 -9.25 18.24 4.68
C ALA A 32 -7.98 18.59 5.43
N VAL A 33 -6.92 17.85 5.17
CA VAL A 33 -5.61 18.14 5.76
C VAL A 33 -5.23 19.56 5.37
N ARG A 34 -5.02 20.41 6.36
CA ARG A 34 -4.65 21.81 6.16
C ARG A 34 -3.13 21.94 6.10
N SER A 35 -2.62 22.96 5.44
CA SER A 35 -1.17 23.24 5.43
C SER A 35 -0.59 23.37 6.84
N SER A 36 -1.37 23.83 7.82
CA SER A 36 -0.98 23.90 9.24
C SER A 36 -0.78 22.53 9.89
N ASP A 37 -1.30 21.46 9.31
CA ASP A 37 -1.17 20.09 9.82
C ASP A 37 0.16 19.46 9.34
N LEU A 38 0.77 20.02 8.29
CA LEU A 38 2.05 19.62 7.74
C LEU A 38 3.19 20.26 8.53
N LYS A 39 3.59 19.62 9.62
CA LYS A 39 4.67 20.08 10.51
C LYS A 39 5.62 18.93 10.87
N PRO A 40 6.82 19.24 11.38
CA PRO A 40 7.80 18.24 11.81
C PRO A 40 7.19 17.16 12.69
N GLY A 41 7.42 15.89 12.32
CA GLY A 41 6.94 14.71 13.04
C GLY A 41 5.43 14.49 13.03
N ALA A 42 4.66 15.26 12.24
CA ALA A 42 3.21 15.11 12.16
C ALA A 42 2.81 13.72 11.64
N ARG A 43 1.66 13.25 12.11
CA ARG A 43 1.06 11.98 11.73
C ARG A 43 -0.34 12.24 11.22
N LEU A 44 -0.61 11.79 9.99
CA LEU A 44 -1.88 12.02 9.31
C LEU A 44 -2.56 10.67 9.04
N ILE A 45 -3.89 10.67 9.13
CA ILE A 45 -4.73 9.57 8.67
C ILE A 45 -5.58 10.11 7.52
N LEU A 46 -5.37 9.58 6.33
CA LEU A 46 -6.19 9.91 5.16
C LEU A 46 -7.27 8.83 4.98
N LYS A 47 -8.53 9.25 4.92
CA LYS A 47 -9.68 8.35 4.77
C LYS A 47 -10.22 8.42 3.34
N PHE A 48 -10.77 7.30 2.85
CA PHE A 48 -11.25 7.11 1.48
C PHE A 48 -12.68 6.53 1.47
N PRO A 49 -13.68 7.27 1.95
CA PRO A 49 -15.08 6.80 1.97
C PRO A 49 -15.67 6.63 0.57
N GLU A 50 -15.05 7.25 -0.44
CA GLU A 50 -15.46 7.16 -1.85
C GLU A 50 -15.07 5.84 -2.51
N LEU A 51 -14.17 5.05 -1.91
CA LEU A 51 -13.78 3.76 -2.46
C LEU A 51 -14.94 2.75 -2.36
N PRO A 52 -15.05 1.81 -3.33
CA PRO A 52 -16.12 0.83 -3.33
C PRO A 52 -16.20 0.00 -2.04
N GLN A 53 -17.40 -0.26 -1.55
CA GLN A 53 -17.61 -1.07 -0.33
C GLN A 53 -17.02 -2.48 -0.45
N SER A 54 -16.91 -3.04 -1.67
CA SER A 54 -16.22 -4.31 -1.92
C SER A 54 -14.76 -4.32 -1.44
N LEU A 55 -14.10 -3.18 -1.39
CA LEU A 55 -12.75 -3.05 -0.85
C LEU A 55 -12.71 -3.12 0.68
N TYR A 56 -13.77 -2.68 1.36
CA TYR A 56 -13.85 -2.82 2.82
C TYR A 56 -13.93 -4.29 3.22
N ALA A 57 -14.71 -5.11 2.50
CA ALA A 57 -14.75 -6.54 2.67
C ALA A 57 -13.40 -7.21 2.37
N MET A 58 -12.65 -6.70 1.38
CA MET A 58 -11.30 -7.16 1.06
C MET A 58 -10.28 -6.77 2.13
N GLN A 59 -10.52 -5.70 2.87
CA GLN A 59 -9.56 -5.15 3.82
C GLN A 59 -9.48 -5.93 5.13
N SER A 60 -10.61 -6.31 5.71
CA SER A 60 -10.63 -6.94 7.05
C SER A 60 -11.87 -7.77 7.35
N GLY A 61 -12.81 -7.91 6.42
CA GLY A 61 -14.14 -8.45 6.70
C GLY A 61 -14.98 -7.58 7.63
N LYS A 62 -14.57 -6.35 7.89
CA LYS A 62 -15.28 -5.36 8.71
C LYS A 62 -15.61 -4.14 7.86
N GLU A 63 -16.74 -3.52 8.14
CA GLU A 63 -17.20 -2.29 7.49
C GLU A 63 -16.42 -1.05 7.95
N ALA A 64 -15.10 -1.11 7.92
CA ALA A 64 -14.26 0.01 8.31
C ALA A 64 -13.86 0.82 7.08
N THR A 65 -14.04 2.14 7.13
CA THR A 65 -13.58 3.04 6.07
C THR A 65 -12.10 2.82 5.78
N THR A 66 -11.77 2.59 4.52
CA THR A 66 -10.38 2.46 4.08
C THR A 66 -9.60 3.73 4.42
N GLN A 67 -8.43 3.55 4.97
CA GLN A 67 -7.56 4.66 5.38
C GLN A 67 -6.09 4.28 5.25
N LEU A 68 -5.23 5.28 5.09
CA LEU A 68 -3.79 5.14 5.13
C LEU A 68 -3.19 6.04 6.21
N TYR A 69 -2.00 5.70 6.63
CA TYR A 69 -1.23 6.46 7.60
C TYR A 69 -0.04 7.12 6.90
N VAL A 70 0.19 8.41 7.21
CA VAL A 70 1.37 9.15 6.76
C VAL A 70 2.09 9.72 7.97
N ALA A 71 3.41 9.55 8.03
CA ALA A 71 4.25 10.27 8.99
C ALA A 71 5.20 11.20 8.22
N LEU A 72 5.27 12.44 8.67
CA LEU A 72 6.21 13.43 8.19
C LEU A 72 7.55 13.26 8.92
N PRO A 73 8.70 13.59 8.26
CA PRO A 73 10.01 13.57 8.92
C PRO A 73 10.04 14.53 10.12
N GLU A 74 10.86 14.19 11.11
CA GLU A 74 11.04 15.05 12.32
C GLU A 74 11.67 16.41 12.00
N ASN A 75 12.38 16.51 10.88
CA ASN A 75 12.97 17.75 10.37
C ASN A 75 12.21 18.29 9.14
N TYR A 76 10.93 17.99 9.02
CA TYR A 76 10.11 18.47 7.92
C TYR A 76 10.18 19.99 7.75
N SER A 77 10.37 20.42 6.51
CA SER A 77 10.26 21.82 6.07
C SER A 77 9.46 21.88 4.77
N PRO A 78 8.54 22.82 4.61
CA PRO A 78 7.79 22.98 3.36
C PRO A 78 8.67 23.36 2.17
N ASP A 79 9.86 23.89 2.41
CA ASP A 79 10.81 24.33 1.38
C ASP A 79 11.73 23.19 0.88
N ARG A 80 11.65 22.01 1.49
CA ARG A 80 12.43 20.83 1.11
C ARG A 80 11.53 19.77 0.47
N LYS A 81 12.09 19.02 -0.47
CA LYS A 81 11.45 17.83 -1.01
C LYS A 81 11.96 16.58 -0.29
N TYR A 82 11.07 15.62 -0.10
CA TYR A 82 11.36 14.36 0.56
C TYR A 82 10.78 13.20 -0.26
N PRO A 83 11.49 12.08 -0.40
CA PRO A 83 10.95 10.91 -1.06
C PRO A 83 9.87 10.24 -0.22
N LEU A 84 9.02 9.43 -0.86
CA LEU A 84 8.12 8.50 -0.16
C LEU A 84 8.83 7.19 0.14
N PHE A 85 8.71 6.72 1.36
CA PHE A 85 8.91 5.33 1.73
C PHE A 85 7.57 4.71 2.09
N VAL A 86 7.06 3.87 1.19
CA VAL A 86 5.75 3.21 1.33
C VAL A 86 5.95 1.78 1.76
N PHE A 87 5.19 1.31 2.73
CA PHE A 87 5.28 -0.07 3.18
C PHE A 87 3.89 -0.70 3.40
N LEU A 88 3.78 -1.98 3.01
CA LEU A 88 2.61 -2.82 3.23
C LEU A 88 3.02 -4.02 4.09
N TYR A 89 2.42 -4.14 5.26
CA TYR A 89 2.65 -5.30 6.10
C TYR A 89 1.82 -6.51 5.63
N GLY A 90 2.29 -7.71 5.94
CA GLY A 90 1.61 -8.95 5.59
C GLY A 90 0.43 -9.30 6.50
N GLY A 91 0.07 -10.58 6.51
CA GLY A 91 -1.00 -11.09 7.35
C GLY A 91 -2.38 -10.95 6.71
N HIS A 92 -3.40 -10.79 7.55
CA HIS A 92 -4.81 -10.79 7.12
C HIS A 92 -5.35 -9.42 6.68
N GLY A 93 -4.47 -8.44 6.51
CA GLY A 93 -4.88 -7.07 6.22
C GLY A 93 -5.31 -6.31 7.47
N GLY A 94 -5.64 -5.07 7.29
CA GLY A 94 -6.07 -4.17 8.37
C GLY A 94 -6.38 -2.80 7.82
N PRO A 95 -6.92 -1.91 8.62
CA PRO A 95 -7.34 -0.57 8.18
C PRO A 95 -6.20 0.34 7.70
N GLY A 96 -4.95 -0.10 7.75
CA GLY A 96 -3.79 0.69 7.32
C GLY A 96 -3.48 1.91 8.22
N ALA A 97 -4.22 2.10 9.29
CA ALA A 97 -4.22 3.33 10.09
C ALA A 97 -3.07 3.46 11.10
N GLY A 98 -2.14 2.56 11.11
CA GLY A 98 -1.03 2.59 12.08
C GLY A 98 0.34 2.67 11.40
N PRO A 99 1.39 2.96 12.17
CA PRO A 99 2.74 3.08 11.61
C PRO A 99 3.30 1.77 11.05
N GLY A 100 2.83 0.62 11.54
CA GLY A 100 3.32 -0.68 11.10
C GLY A 100 4.84 -0.87 11.23
N ARG A 101 5.34 -2.03 10.88
CA ARG A 101 6.79 -2.35 10.94
C ARG A 101 7.67 -1.55 9.96
N GLY A 102 7.10 -1.06 8.86
CA GLY A 102 7.86 -0.26 7.90
C GLY A 102 8.45 1.00 8.51
N ARG A 103 7.79 1.56 9.55
CA ARG A 103 8.32 2.71 10.28
C ARG A 103 9.63 2.38 11.02
N GLU A 104 9.74 1.20 11.59
CA GLU A 104 10.96 0.76 12.31
C GLU A 104 12.19 0.74 11.40
N ILE A 105 11.99 0.51 10.09
CA ILE A 105 13.07 0.52 9.09
C ILE A 105 13.54 1.95 8.83
N MET A 106 12.61 2.90 8.71
CA MET A 106 12.89 4.26 8.25
C MET A 106 12.62 5.32 9.31
N GLU A 107 12.52 4.94 10.57
CA GLU A 107 12.28 5.89 11.66
C GLU A 107 13.34 6.99 11.68
N ASN A 108 12.89 8.24 11.83
CA ASN A 108 13.72 9.45 11.88
C ASN A 108 14.59 9.69 10.64
N LYS A 109 14.21 9.15 9.47
CA LYS A 109 14.88 9.44 8.19
C LYS A 109 14.17 10.54 7.43
N ASP A 110 14.90 11.19 6.53
CA ASP A 110 14.41 12.28 5.68
C ASP A 110 13.49 11.76 4.56
N CYS A 111 12.36 11.15 4.92
CA CYS A 111 11.34 10.68 3.99
C CYS A 111 9.95 10.80 4.60
N PHE A 112 8.94 10.89 3.75
CA PHE A 112 7.57 10.62 4.16
C PHE A 112 7.38 9.11 4.30
N PHE A 113 6.98 8.66 5.47
CA PHE A 113 6.60 7.27 5.64
C PHE A 113 5.10 7.10 5.39
N VAL A 114 4.73 6.14 4.55
CA VAL A 114 3.34 5.80 4.25
C VAL A 114 3.09 4.33 4.52
N ASN A 115 2.08 4.04 5.35
CA ASN A 115 1.56 2.69 5.51
C ASN A 115 0.22 2.55 4.80
N LEU A 116 0.18 1.70 3.77
CA LEU A 116 -1.03 1.43 3.00
C LEU A 116 -1.84 0.30 3.64
N PRO A 117 -3.17 0.33 3.48
CA PRO A 117 -4.02 -0.81 3.82
C PRO A 117 -3.69 -1.99 2.90
N LEU A 118 -3.84 -3.20 3.43
CA LEU A 118 -3.69 -4.41 2.67
C LEU A 118 -5.09 -4.93 2.26
N PHE A 119 -5.38 -4.93 0.96
CA PHE A 119 -6.63 -5.47 0.43
C PHE A 119 -6.52 -6.97 0.23
N LYS A 120 -7.49 -7.70 0.75
CA LYS A 120 -7.57 -9.15 0.68
C LYS A 120 -8.97 -9.61 0.36
N LYS A 121 -9.07 -10.68 -0.42
CA LYS A 121 -10.33 -11.36 -0.71
C LYS A 121 -10.50 -12.57 0.21
N GLN A 122 -11.69 -12.77 0.72
CA GLN A 122 -12.03 -13.98 1.47
C GLN A 122 -11.99 -15.18 0.54
N ILE A 123 -11.15 -16.17 0.88
CA ILE A 123 -11.01 -17.42 0.10
C ILE A 123 -11.95 -18.49 0.66
N ASP A 124 -12.12 -18.56 1.97
CA ASP A 124 -12.91 -19.57 2.63
C ASP A 124 -13.55 -19.02 3.90
N ALA A 125 -14.88 -19.05 3.96
CA ALA A 125 -15.63 -18.59 5.12
C ALA A 125 -15.45 -19.52 6.34
N ASP A 126 -15.16 -20.80 6.10
CA ASP A 126 -15.16 -21.86 7.12
C ASP A 126 -13.77 -22.47 7.36
N GLY A 127 -12.74 -22.07 6.60
CA GLY A 127 -11.39 -22.58 6.72
C GLY A 127 -10.63 -22.06 7.96
N PRO A 128 -9.53 -22.71 8.35
CA PRO A 128 -8.68 -22.29 9.46
C PRO A 128 -8.09 -20.89 9.27
N PHE A 129 -8.03 -20.43 8.05
CA PHE A 129 -7.68 -19.06 7.67
C PHE A 129 -8.94 -18.36 7.15
N LYS A 130 -9.86 -17.97 8.03
CA LYS A 130 -10.98 -17.07 7.74
C LYS A 130 -10.46 -15.70 7.27
N GLY A 131 -9.53 -15.69 6.33
CA GLY A 131 -8.78 -14.55 5.87
C GLY A 131 -9.13 -14.21 4.44
N LEU A 132 -9.06 -12.94 4.16
CA LEU A 132 -9.12 -12.39 2.84
C LEU A 132 -7.72 -12.55 2.24
N LEU A 133 -7.55 -13.34 1.20
CA LEU A 133 -6.29 -13.41 0.45
C LEU A 133 -6.42 -12.59 -0.83
N ILE A 134 -5.39 -11.82 -1.12
CA ILE A 134 -5.28 -11.14 -2.39
C ILE A 134 -5.10 -12.21 -3.46
N SER A 135 -5.96 -12.16 -4.47
CA SER A 135 -5.74 -12.83 -5.73
C SER A 135 -5.27 -11.78 -6.75
N PRO A 136 -3.98 -11.68 -7.04
CA PRO A 136 -3.48 -10.75 -8.06
C PRO A 136 -4.17 -10.94 -9.41
N GLU A 137 -4.55 -12.18 -9.73
CA GLU A 137 -5.17 -12.56 -11.00
C GLU A 137 -6.63 -12.07 -11.10
N ASN A 138 -7.36 -12.07 -10.00
CA ASN A 138 -8.78 -11.73 -10.01
C ASN A 138 -9.07 -10.28 -9.55
N ASP A 139 -8.25 -9.75 -8.65
CA ASP A 139 -8.53 -8.49 -7.96
C ASP A 139 -7.53 -7.38 -8.31
N GLY A 140 -6.52 -7.68 -9.14
CA GLY A 140 -5.42 -6.78 -9.47
C GLY A 140 -5.87 -5.41 -9.95
N ASP A 141 -6.81 -5.34 -10.86
CA ASP A 141 -7.31 -4.08 -11.43
C ASP A 141 -8.04 -3.22 -10.39
N VAL A 142 -8.86 -3.83 -9.54
CA VAL A 142 -9.60 -3.12 -8.48
C VAL A 142 -8.65 -2.60 -7.43
N ILE A 143 -7.68 -3.43 -7.03
CA ILE A 143 -6.64 -3.09 -6.05
C ILE A 143 -5.76 -1.95 -6.58
N CYS A 144 -5.33 -2.02 -7.84
CA CYS A 144 -4.52 -0.98 -8.47
C CYS A 144 -5.28 0.36 -8.58
N LYS A 145 -6.57 0.34 -8.94
CA LYS A 145 -7.40 1.55 -8.95
C LYS A 145 -7.50 2.19 -7.56
N ALA A 146 -7.66 1.38 -6.52
CA ALA A 146 -7.73 1.88 -5.14
C ALA A 146 -6.40 2.50 -4.71
N TYR A 147 -5.26 1.83 -4.93
CA TYR A 147 -3.95 2.39 -4.62
C TYR A 147 -3.64 3.64 -5.44
N SER A 148 -4.02 3.69 -6.73
CA SER A 148 -3.87 4.88 -7.55
C SER A 148 -4.65 6.08 -6.98
N ALA A 149 -5.87 5.87 -6.52
CA ALA A 149 -6.66 6.91 -5.86
C ALA A 149 -5.98 7.39 -4.56
N MET A 150 -5.44 6.46 -3.76
CA MET A 150 -4.71 6.79 -2.54
C MET A 150 -3.46 7.64 -2.82
N PHE A 151 -2.64 7.26 -3.81
CA PHE A 151 -1.45 8.03 -4.16
C PHE A 151 -1.79 9.39 -4.73
N LYS A 152 -2.81 9.52 -5.58
CA LYS A 152 -3.30 10.84 -6.01
C LYS A 152 -3.63 11.73 -4.82
N LYS A 153 -4.35 11.21 -3.84
CA LYS A 153 -4.69 11.94 -2.62
C LYS A 153 -3.46 12.33 -1.80
N ILE A 154 -2.46 11.45 -1.69
CA ILE A 154 -1.19 11.77 -1.01
C ILE A 154 -0.51 12.95 -1.70
N TYR A 155 -0.36 12.93 -3.04
CA TYR A 155 0.29 14.01 -3.79
C TYR A 155 -0.50 15.32 -3.77
N GLU A 156 -1.82 15.27 -3.71
CA GLU A 156 -2.67 16.45 -3.51
C GLU A 156 -2.51 17.05 -2.11
N THR A 157 -2.29 16.19 -1.10
CA THR A 157 -2.20 16.58 0.31
C THR A 157 -0.79 17.09 0.67
N ILE A 158 0.24 16.50 0.08
CA ILE A 158 1.64 16.74 0.41
C ILE A 158 2.38 17.23 -0.84
N PRO A 159 2.54 18.55 -1.03
CA PRO A 159 3.03 19.12 -2.28
C PRO A 159 4.55 18.97 -2.50
N ASN A 160 5.32 18.64 -1.46
CA ASN A 160 6.78 18.61 -1.51
C ASN A 160 7.37 17.19 -1.51
N ILE A 161 6.70 16.26 -2.19
CA ILE A 161 7.23 14.92 -2.44
C ILE A 161 8.27 14.96 -3.57
N ASP A 162 9.43 14.32 -3.33
CA ASP A 162 10.42 14.07 -4.37
C ASP A 162 10.08 12.78 -5.12
N THR A 163 9.57 12.93 -6.34
CA THR A 163 9.09 11.79 -7.13
C THR A 163 10.20 10.93 -7.75
N ARG A 164 11.47 11.35 -7.66
CA ARG A 164 12.61 10.66 -8.29
C ARG A 164 13.12 9.46 -7.51
N HIS A 165 12.82 9.38 -6.20
CA HIS A 165 13.46 8.44 -5.29
C HIS A 165 12.48 7.64 -4.42
N ASN A 166 11.24 7.54 -4.85
CA ASN A 166 10.22 6.83 -4.09
C ASN A 166 10.49 5.32 -4.02
N ILE A 167 10.27 4.78 -2.86
CA ILE A 167 10.46 3.36 -2.55
C ILE A 167 9.13 2.78 -2.06
N ILE A 168 8.77 1.62 -2.57
CA ILE A 168 7.65 0.83 -2.06
C ILE A 168 8.14 -0.53 -1.61
N GLY A 169 7.70 -0.95 -0.44
CA GLY A 169 8.04 -2.27 0.08
C GLY A 169 6.85 -2.98 0.69
N GLY A 170 7.00 -4.28 0.85
CA GLY A 170 6.01 -5.09 1.54
C GLY A 170 6.58 -6.40 2.04
N MET A 171 5.87 -6.97 3.03
CA MET A 171 6.17 -8.28 3.58
C MET A 171 5.02 -9.24 3.29
N SER A 172 5.32 -10.49 2.94
CA SER A 172 4.31 -11.55 2.74
C SER A 172 3.22 -11.08 1.76
N ASN A 173 1.96 -11.06 2.16
CA ASN A 173 0.86 -10.54 1.34
C ASN A 173 1.03 -9.06 0.96
N GLY A 174 1.75 -8.27 1.76
CA GLY A 174 2.13 -6.92 1.38
C GLY A 174 3.09 -6.90 0.19
N ALA A 175 4.06 -7.81 0.14
CA ALA A 175 4.95 -7.98 -1.01
C ALA A 175 4.18 -8.43 -2.27
N HIS A 176 3.19 -9.32 -2.12
CA HIS A 176 2.30 -9.69 -3.24
C HIS A 176 1.51 -8.48 -3.74
N SER A 177 1.04 -7.61 -2.85
CA SER A 177 0.34 -6.38 -3.25
C SER A 177 1.25 -5.41 -4.01
N VAL A 178 2.52 -5.30 -3.61
CA VAL A 178 3.51 -4.51 -4.35
C VAL A 178 3.68 -5.07 -5.77
N VAL A 179 3.87 -6.38 -5.92
CA VAL A 179 3.97 -7.01 -7.25
C VAL A 179 2.69 -6.80 -8.05
N THR A 180 1.51 -6.94 -7.43
CA THR A 180 0.22 -6.68 -8.10
C THR A 180 0.17 -5.27 -8.69
N MET A 181 0.63 -4.26 -7.98
CA MET A 181 0.70 -2.89 -8.49
C MET A 181 1.58 -2.77 -9.73
N PHE A 182 2.66 -3.53 -9.83
CA PHE A 182 3.55 -3.52 -10.99
C PHE A 182 3.08 -4.41 -12.14
N GLU A 183 2.42 -5.53 -11.85
CA GLU A 183 1.92 -6.45 -12.88
C GLU A 183 0.61 -5.99 -13.52
N HIS A 184 -0.26 -5.32 -12.76
CA HIS A 184 -1.59 -4.87 -13.18
C HIS A 184 -1.75 -3.35 -13.24
N GLY A 185 -0.86 -2.60 -12.60
CA GLY A 185 -0.94 -1.14 -12.54
C GLY A 185 -0.75 -0.48 -13.91
N ASP A 186 -1.31 0.70 -14.04
CA ASP A 186 -1.09 1.59 -15.18
C ASP A 186 0.29 2.27 -15.11
N SER A 187 0.62 3.04 -16.14
CA SER A 187 1.88 3.77 -16.22
C SER A 187 2.06 4.79 -15.09
N TYR A 188 0.97 5.35 -14.58
CA TYR A 188 1.01 6.26 -13.43
C TYR A 188 1.53 5.53 -12.19
N LEU A 189 0.85 4.45 -11.79
CA LEU A 189 1.20 3.70 -10.57
C LEU A 189 2.62 3.11 -10.64
N MET A 190 2.98 2.55 -11.81
CA MET A 190 4.32 2.02 -12.07
C MET A 190 5.40 3.11 -12.05
N GLY A 191 5.08 4.32 -12.52
CA GLY A 191 6.00 5.46 -12.57
C GLY A 191 6.31 6.09 -11.22
N LEU A 192 5.45 5.86 -10.21
CA LEU A 192 5.62 6.47 -8.89
C LEU A 192 6.87 5.98 -8.14
N PHE A 193 7.30 4.74 -8.39
CA PHE A 193 8.35 4.09 -7.60
C PHE A 193 9.50 3.64 -8.47
N GLN A 194 10.72 4.01 -8.07
CA GLN A 194 11.96 3.60 -8.70
C GLN A 194 12.56 2.38 -8.02
N ASN A 195 12.17 2.12 -6.78
CA ASN A 195 12.76 1.06 -5.97
C ASN A 195 11.68 0.24 -5.24
N LEU A 196 11.89 -1.08 -5.19
CA LEU A 196 10.99 -2.04 -4.57
C LEU A 196 11.70 -2.85 -3.50
N ILE A 197 10.97 -3.19 -2.43
CA ILE A 197 11.44 -4.11 -1.37
C ILE A 197 10.41 -5.22 -1.22
N LEU A 198 10.84 -6.46 -1.43
CA LEU A 198 10.01 -7.66 -1.31
C LEU A 198 10.55 -8.55 -0.20
N ILE A 199 9.77 -8.73 0.87
CA ILE A 199 10.19 -9.50 2.04
C ILE A 199 9.26 -10.70 2.21
N GLU A 200 9.83 -11.90 2.22
CA GLU A 200 9.08 -13.14 2.44
C GLU A 200 7.86 -13.32 1.53
N GLY A 201 7.94 -12.80 0.30
CA GLY A 201 6.86 -12.89 -0.68
C GLY A 201 7.12 -12.05 -1.93
N GLY A 202 6.27 -12.22 -2.93
CA GLY A 202 6.21 -11.36 -4.10
C GLY A 202 7.20 -11.70 -5.21
N PHE A 203 8.48 -11.92 -4.96
CA PHE A 203 9.48 -12.06 -6.03
C PHE A 203 9.23 -13.23 -6.97
N ASN A 204 8.67 -14.33 -6.49
CA ASN A 204 8.30 -15.49 -7.31
C ASN A 204 7.02 -15.27 -8.15
N TYR A 205 6.36 -14.16 -7.95
CA TYR A 205 5.19 -13.73 -8.73
C TYR A 205 5.53 -12.66 -9.78
N VAL A 206 6.76 -12.17 -9.82
CA VAL A 206 7.23 -11.28 -10.89
C VAL A 206 7.22 -12.06 -12.20
N LYS A 207 6.31 -11.70 -13.11
CA LYS A 207 6.10 -12.40 -14.39
C LYS A 207 6.61 -11.59 -15.58
N ILE A 208 6.48 -10.26 -15.52
CA ILE A 208 6.74 -9.35 -16.62
C ILE A 208 7.96 -8.47 -16.28
N PHE A 209 9.15 -9.03 -16.36
CA PHE A 209 10.40 -8.34 -15.97
C PHE A 209 10.62 -7.01 -16.70
N SER A 210 10.15 -6.86 -17.94
CA SER A 210 10.25 -5.58 -18.66
C SER A 210 9.57 -4.40 -17.95
N ARG A 211 8.57 -4.66 -17.11
CA ARG A 211 7.90 -3.62 -16.30
C ARG A 211 8.79 -3.06 -15.19
N TYR A 212 9.83 -3.80 -14.82
CA TYR A 212 10.77 -3.43 -13.75
C TYR A 212 12.09 -2.90 -14.29
N GLN A 213 12.22 -2.74 -15.61
CA GLN A 213 13.45 -2.29 -16.26
C GLN A 213 13.95 -0.97 -15.64
N GLY A 214 15.22 -0.95 -15.28
CA GLY A 214 15.90 0.21 -14.69
C GLY A 214 15.53 0.49 -13.23
N LYS A 215 14.72 -0.37 -12.57
CA LYS A 215 14.35 -0.21 -11.17
C LYS A 215 15.32 -0.94 -10.25
N GLY A 216 15.44 -0.43 -9.00
CA GLY A 216 16.09 -1.14 -7.92
C GLY A 216 15.13 -2.13 -7.26
N MET A 217 15.59 -3.33 -6.94
CA MET A 217 14.81 -4.31 -6.19
C MET A 217 15.65 -4.97 -5.10
N LEU A 218 15.17 -4.87 -3.87
CA LEU A 218 15.68 -5.64 -2.74
C LEU A 218 14.69 -6.75 -2.40
N TYR A 219 15.17 -7.98 -2.28
CA TYR A 219 14.36 -9.09 -1.79
C TYR A 219 15.03 -9.82 -0.64
N LEU A 220 14.24 -10.13 0.39
CA LEU A 220 14.68 -10.83 1.60
C LEU A 220 13.90 -12.11 1.79
N TYR A 221 14.62 -13.19 2.07
CA TYR A 221 14.05 -14.50 2.35
C TYR A 221 14.75 -15.19 3.50
N GLY A 222 13.97 -15.80 4.37
CA GLY A 222 14.49 -16.67 5.42
C GLY A 222 14.87 -18.04 4.85
N ASP A 223 15.90 -18.66 5.40
CA ASP A 223 16.40 -19.98 5.01
C ASP A 223 15.85 -21.12 5.87
N TYR A 224 15.15 -20.81 6.96
CA TYR A 224 14.66 -21.79 7.91
C TYR A 224 13.25 -22.28 7.58
N ALA A 225 13.11 -23.57 7.34
CA ALA A 225 11.84 -24.26 7.16
C ALA A 225 11.51 -25.09 8.42
N GLY A 226 11.17 -24.41 9.50
CA GLY A 226 10.74 -25.07 10.74
C GLY A 226 9.33 -25.70 10.62
N GLN A 227 8.93 -26.42 11.68
CA GLN A 227 7.60 -27.06 11.73
C GLN A 227 6.44 -26.06 11.63
N ASP A 228 6.67 -24.83 12.04
CA ASP A 228 5.67 -23.75 12.02
C ASP A 228 5.70 -22.93 10.72
N ASP A 229 6.56 -23.30 9.76
CA ASP A 229 6.63 -22.63 8.46
C ASP A 229 5.51 -23.09 7.53
N TRP A 230 4.40 -22.39 7.57
CA TRP A 230 3.24 -22.65 6.72
C TRP A 230 3.49 -22.39 5.23
N THR A 231 4.58 -21.69 4.87
CA THR A 231 4.97 -21.48 3.46
C THR A 231 5.49 -22.76 2.79
N GLY A 232 5.74 -23.76 3.61
CA GLY A 232 6.09 -25.10 3.18
C GLY A 232 7.60 -25.30 2.94
N ARG A 233 8.09 -26.38 3.52
CA ARG A 233 9.48 -26.81 3.41
C ARG A 233 10.00 -26.83 1.97
N LYS A 234 9.17 -27.33 1.05
CA LYS A 234 9.52 -27.45 -0.38
C LYS A 234 9.84 -26.10 -1.01
N MET A 235 9.14 -25.04 -0.63
CA MET A 235 9.38 -23.71 -1.18
C MET A 235 10.78 -23.20 -0.79
N ARG A 236 11.23 -23.47 0.43
CA ARG A 236 12.56 -23.07 0.89
C ARG A 236 13.67 -23.92 0.30
N GLU A 237 13.42 -25.22 0.08
CA GLU A 237 14.35 -26.09 -0.62
C GLU A 237 14.57 -25.67 -2.08
N ASP A 238 13.56 -25.13 -2.73
CA ASP A 238 13.63 -24.62 -4.11
C ASP A 238 14.14 -23.18 -4.23
N LEU A 239 14.24 -22.45 -3.10
CA LEU A 239 14.65 -21.05 -3.05
C LEU A 239 15.97 -20.75 -3.80
N PRO A 240 17.06 -21.50 -3.65
CA PRO A 240 18.31 -21.24 -4.39
C PRO A 240 18.12 -21.26 -5.92
N LYS A 241 17.28 -22.16 -6.43
CA LYS A 241 16.98 -22.23 -7.87
C LYS A 241 16.16 -21.03 -8.32
N PHE A 242 15.18 -20.62 -7.53
CA PHE A 242 14.38 -19.43 -7.81
C PHE A 242 15.25 -18.18 -7.81
N MET A 243 16.12 -18.01 -6.82
CA MET A 243 17.00 -16.86 -6.72
C MET A 243 17.96 -16.77 -7.90
N LYS A 244 18.52 -17.90 -8.33
CA LYS A 244 19.38 -17.94 -9.53
C LYS A 244 18.63 -17.51 -10.78
N LYS A 245 17.47 -18.11 -11.05
CA LYS A 245 16.63 -17.77 -12.22
C LYS A 245 16.17 -16.31 -12.18
N PHE A 246 15.82 -15.81 -11.01
CA PHE A 246 15.44 -14.41 -10.84
C PHE A 246 16.62 -13.49 -11.16
N ALA A 247 17.82 -13.77 -10.63
CA ALA A 247 19.01 -12.96 -10.90
C ALA A 247 19.38 -12.93 -12.39
N GLU A 248 19.30 -14.07 -13.08
CA GLU A 248 19.53 -14.16 -14.53
C GLU A 248 18.53 -13.29 -15.32
N SER A 249 17.24 -13.37 -14.96
CA SER A 249 16.19 -12.56 -15.59
C SER A 249 16.36 -11.07 -15.27
N ALA A 250 16.68 -10.73 -14.04
CA ALA A 250 16.92 -9.37 -13.61
C ALA A 250 18.08 -8.71 -14.39
N ALA A 251 19.18 -9.45 -14.60
CA ALA A 251 20.32 -8.97 -15.38
C ALA A 251 19.92 -8.69 -16.84
N THR A 252 19.12 -9.56 -17.45
CA THR A 252 18.62 -9.40 -18.83
C THR A 252 17.83 -8.10 -19.02
N TYR A 253 17.08 -7.69 -18.02
CA TYR A 253 16.24 -6.49 -18.07
C TYR A 253 16.84 -5.28 -17.33
N HIS A 254 18.14 -5.31 -17.03
CA HIS A 254 18.84 -4.23 -16.31
C HIS A 254 18.15 -3.82 -14.99
N LEU A 255 17.56 -4.78 -14.29
CA LEU A 255 17.02 -4.61 -12.95
C LEU A 255 18.18 -4.68 -11.96
N ASP A 256 18.36 -3.61 -11.14
CA ASP A 256 19.35 -3.62 -10.05
C ASP A 256 18.81 -4.43 -8.86
N ALA A 257 18.96 -5.74 -8.94
CA ALA A 257 18.43 -6.68 -7.95
C ALA A 257 19.48 -7.05 -6.89
N THR A 258 19.11 -6.92 -5.61
CA THR A 258 19.90 -7.34 -4.46
C THR A 258 19.11 -8.38 -3.65
N GLY A 259 19.70 -9.54 -3.38
CA GLY A 259 19.08 -10.59 -2.55
C GLY A 259 19.77 -10.70 -1.20
N ILE A 260 18.98 -10.84 -0.14
CA ILE A 260 19.44 -11.13 1.21
C ILE A 260 18.77 -12.41 1.71
N VAL A 261 19.58 -13.41 2.09
CA VAL A 261 19.10 -14.60 2.78
C VAL A 261 19.15 -14.33 4.27
N MET A 262 17.99 -14.37 4.92
CA MET A 262 17.88 -14.17 6.36
C MET A 262 18.14 -15.49 7.09
N ALA A 263 19.37 -15.64 7.60
CA ALA A 263 19.81 -16.87 8.28
C ALA A 263 18.95 -17.20 9.50
N ASN A 264 18.61 -18.48 9.66
CA ASN A 264 17.78 -19.00 10.76
C ASN A 264 16.45 -18.26 10.93
N THR A 265 15.84 -17.88 9.81
CA THR A 265 14.58 -17.13 9.80
C THR A 265 13.56 -17.87 8.96
N GLY A 266 12.37 -18.08 9.52
CA GLY A 266 11.21 -18.59 8.80
C GLY A 266 10.45 -17.45 8.11
N HIS A 267 9.11 -17.50 8.14
CA HIS A 267 8.25 -16.50 7.53
C HIS A 267 8.12 -15.25 8.43
N ASP A 268 9.23 -14.54 8.61
CA ASP A 268 9.31 -13.33 9.43
C ASP A 268 10.37 -12.36 8.87
N MET A 269 10.40 -11.16 9.41
CA MET A 269 11.48 -10.19 9.24
C MET A 269 11.98 -9.77 10.62
N PRO A 270 12.97 -10.43 11.18
CA PRO A 270 13.57 -10.03 12.45
C PRO A 270 14.19 -8.64 12.38
N THR A 271 14.08 -7.87 13.46
CA THR A 271 14.56 -6.47 13.54
C THR A 271 16.05 -6.32 13.25
N ARG A 272 16.86 -7.38 13.44
CA ARG A 272 18.28 -7.38 13.08
C ARG A 272 18.53 -7.10 11.59
N PHE A 273 17.56 -7.36 10.71
CA PHE A 273 17.66 -7.10 9.28
C PHE A 273 17.15 -5.70 8.88
N ASN A 274 16.59 -4.93 9.81
CA ASN A 274 16.16 -3.55 9.52
C ASN A 274 17.35 -2.70 9.04
N VAL A 275 18.54 -2.91 9.60
CA VAL A 275 19.76 -2.18 9.21
C VAL A 275 20.18 -2.47 7.77
N ASP A 276 20.05 -3.72 7.33
CA ASP A 276 20.40 -4.10 5.95
C ASP A 276 19.43 -3.45 4.94
N VAL A 277 18.13 -3.48 5.24
CA VAL A 277 17.12 -2.82 4.43
C VAL A 277 17.35 -1.30 4.42
N MET A 278 17.57 -0.70 5.56
CA MET A 278 17.85 0.73 5.68
C MET A 278 19.09 1.14 4.88
N ASN A 279 20.19 0.39 4.99
CA ASN A 279 21.42 0.67 4.25
C ASN A 279 21.19 0.58 2.74
N TRP A 280 20.43 -0.41 2.28
CA TRP A 280 20.07 -0.51 0.87
C TRP A 280 19.22 0.70 0.42
N VAL A 281 18.21 1.08 1.22
CA VAL A 281 17.37 2.27 0.94
C VAL A 281 18.23 3.52 0.82
N LEU A 282 19.10 3.78 1.79
CA LEU A 282 19.98 4.95 1.77
C LEU A 282 20.91 4.97 0.54
N LYS A 283 21.41 3.78 0.13
CA LYS A 283 22.19 3.64 -1.11
C LYS A 283 21.37 4.01 -2.35
N GLN A 284 20.09 3.60 -2.42
CA GLN A 284 19.23 3.96 -3.56
C GLN A 284 18.93 5.45 -3.58
N LEU A 285 18.69 6.06 -2.43
CA LEU A 285 18.43 7.50 -2.31
C LEU A 285 19.66 8.35 -2.69
N ALA A 286 20.86 7.81 -2.58
CA ALA A 286 22.10 8.49 -2.94
C ALA A 286 22.49 8.38 -4.43
N LYS A 287 21.74 7.64 -5.25
CA LYS A 287 22.00 7.47 -6.71
C LYS A 287 21.47 8.65 -7.56
N SER A 288 21.25 9.79 -6.99
CA SER A 288 20.73 10.99 -7.67
C SER A 288 21.74 11.68 -8.60
#